data_c07547a00fb8a9ab8bf08a859495fc90
#
_entry.id   c07547a00fb8a9ab8bf08a859495fc90
#
_cell.length_a   1.000
_cell.length_b   1.000
_cell.length_c   1.000
_cell.angle_alpha   90.00
_cell.angle_beta   90.00
_cell.angle_gamma   90.00
#
_symmetry.space_group_name_H-M   'P 1'
#
loop_
_entity.id
_entity.type
_entity.pdbx_description
1 polymer ?
#
loop_
_entity_poly.entity_id
_entity_poly.type
_entity_poly.pdbx_seq_one_letter_code
_entity_poly.pdbx_strand_id
1 'polypeptide(L)'
;VPLSIRIEGEPLADRGDSELWRHSRLRWLNSTLGISDMPTQPYASMTVSKNEVGCLGRTVSIDEPTGLPGQIEAWNTEILESPVKFIIRTTEGDKELKGSALLTEQTNGHVSRSWKAEDNDLIVTCRSVMEFDGWMNYVYTLTPKKTVEVEDIRLEIPVKAEVGSFFLGAGLLGQETPQQYNGKWDAAERKVEEPGISLATSKEQHGLWPFDSFWIGNAHAGIHCEFRGSTYSGPLLNLYRPAYPESWYNSGKGGFSIRKEAGKVQVTAYSGSRTLEAEKPIHFDFAMIITPVKPIHFDRQFTDRYYHNGPKPTPQAEDLKAGIRIINMHEVNEYNPFINYPSVSYTHLTL
;
A
#
# COMPACT_ATOMS: atom_id res chain seq x y z
N VAL A 1 1.41 -16.21 -31.92
CA VAL A 1 2.39 -16.22 -33.00
C VAL A 1 3.77 -16.22 -32.37
N PRO A 2 4.62 -17.23 -32.58
CA PRO A 2 5.99 -17.18 -32.09
C PRO A 2 6.76 -16.08 -32.85
N LEU A 3 7.42 -15.21 -32.08
CA LEU A 3 8.31 -14.18 -32.57
C LEU A 3 9.75 -14.66 -32.37
N SER A 4 10.53 -14.67 -33.46
CA SER A 4 11.96 -14.94 -33.38
C SER A 4 12.71 -13.66 -33.72
N ILE A 5 13.58 -13.24 -32.82
CA ILE A 5 14.45 -12.07 -33.02
C ILE A 5 15.89 -12.58 -33.14
N ARG A 6 16.53 -12.28 -34.26
CA ARG A 6 17.95 -12.53 -34.45
C ARG A 6 18.71 -11.22 -34.30
N ILE A 7 19.66 -11.20 -33.38
CA ILE A 7 20.53 -10.04 -33.14
C ILE A 7 21.82 -10.30 -33.92
N GLU A 8 22.18 -9.41 -34.80
CA GLU A 8 23.40 -9.47 -35.61
C GLU A 8 24.22 -8.19 -35.42
N GLY A 9 25.52 -8.32 -35.49
CA GLY A 9 26.50 -7.25 -35.39
C GLY A 9 27.30 -7.26 -34.09
N GLU A 10 28.32 -6.41 -34.03
CA GLU A 10 29.15 -6.25 -32.85
C GLU A 10 28.41 -5.46 -31.75
N PRO A 11 28.63 -5.79 -30.47
CA PRO A 11 28.08 -5.03 -29.39
C PRO A 11 28.51 -3.56 -29.47
N LEU A 12 27.56 -2.65 -29.29
CA LEU A 12 27.86 -1.22 -29.25
C LEU A 12 28.82 -0.92 -28.09
N ALA A 13 29.87 -0.13 -28.36
CA ALA A 13 30.73 0.41 -27.33
C ALA A 13 29.87 1.15 -26.29
N ASP A 14 30.21 1.01 -25.01
CA ASP A 14 29.48 1.59 -23.88
C ASP A 14 27.95 1.35 -23.88
N ARG A 15 27.51 0.29 -24.57
CA ARG A 15 26.09 -0.07 -24.71
C ARG A 15 25.24 1.00 -25.42
N GLY A 16 25.87 1.83 -26.24
CA GLY A 16 25.21 2.92 -26.97
C GLY A 16 24.95 4.19 -26.19
N ASP A 17 25.40 4.29 -24.95
CA ASP A 17 25.14 5.45 -24.07
C ASP A 17 25.96 6.68 -24.45
N SER A 18 27.05 6.55 -25.22
CA SER A 18 27.81 7.68 -25.78
C SER A 18 27.04 8.48 -26.81
N GLU A 19 26.00 7.88 -27.41
CA GLU A 19 25.17 8.54 -28.40
C GLU A 19 23.84 8.98 -27.77
N LEU A 20 23.81 10.18 -27.22
CA LEU A 20 22.65 10.71 -26.46
C LEU A 20 21.34 10.71 -27.23
N TRP A 21 21.39 10.81 -28.57
CA TRP A 21 20.20 10.81 -29.44
C TRP A 21 19.46 9.47 -29.46
N ARG A 22 20.14 8.38 -29.09
CA ARG A 22 19.53 7.03 -29.09
C ARG A 22 18.54 6.84 -27.94
N HIS A 23 18.51 7.71 -26.97
CA HIS A 23 17.67 7.60 -25.75
C HIS A 23 17.78 6.25 -25.02
N SER A 24 18.74 5.40 -25.42
CA SER A 24 18.98 4.12 -24.75
C SER A 24 19.76 4.34 -23.46
N ARG A 25 19.39 3.63 -22.43
CA ARG A 25 20.07 3.62 -21.12
C ARG A 25 20.50 2.19 -20.82
N LEU A 26 21.08 1.50 -21.78
CA LEU A 26 21.38 0.07 -21.68
C LEU A 26 22.40 -0.26 -20.60
N ARG A 27 23.30 0.68 -20.26
CA ARG A 27 24.21 0.50 -19.13
C ARG A 27 23.49 0.38 -17.80
N TRP A 28 22.27 0.90 -17.70
CA TRP A 28 21.45 0.89 -16.49
C TRP A 28 20.51 -0.31 -16.44
N LEU A 29 20.39 -1.02 -17.54
CA LEU A 29 19.60 -2.24 -17.60
C LEU A 29 20.25 -3.29 -16.69
N ASN A 30 19.46 -3.88 -15.79
CA ASN A 30 19.93 -4.81 -14.76
C ASN A 30 21.01 -4.23 -13.82
N SER A 31 21.12 -2.92 -13.72
CA SER A 31 22.01 -2.28 -12.75
C SER A 31 21.48 -2.50 -11.34
N THR A 32 22.38 -2.86 -10.44
CA THR A 32 22.11 -2.90 -8.99
C THR A 32 22.55 -1.63 -8.28
N LEU A 33 23.00 -0.62 -9.03
CA LEU A 33 23.39 0.67 -8.49
C LEU A 33 22.20 1.35 -7.81
N GLY A 34 22.34 1.69 -6.55
CA GLY A 34 21.27 2.28 -5.74
C GLY A 34 20.35 1.26 -5.06
N ILE A 35 20.48 -0.04 -5.35
CA ILE A 35 19.87 -1.08 -4.54
C ILE A 35 20.71 -1.24 -3.28
N SER A 36 20.15 -0.92 -2.14
CA SER A 36 20.81 -1.02 -0.84
C SER A 36 19.82 -1.46 0.22
N ASP A 37 20.29 -2.34 1.09
CA ASP A 37 19.56 -2.78 2.27
C ASP A 37 19.85 -1.90 3.50
N MET A 38 20.58 -0.80 3.29
CA MET A 38 20.87 0.19 4.32
C MET A 38 19.83 1.30 4.30
N PRO A 39 19.17 1.56 5.44
CA PRO A 39 18.23 2.67 5.54
C PRO A 39 18.89 4.01 5.24
N THR A 40 18.20 4.84 4.48
CA THR A 40 18.64 6.22 4.23
C THR A 40 18.21 7.15 5.36
N GLN A 41 18.95 8.22 5.61
CA GLN A 41 18.57 9.22 6.62
C GLN A 41 17.20 9.85 6.28
N PRO A 42 16.31 10.07 7.25
CA PRO A 42 16.49 9.91 8.71
C PRO A 42 16.12 8.53 9.27
N TYR A 43 15.85 7.53 8.43
CA TYR A 43 15.45 6.21 8.88
C TYR A 43 16.57 5.49 9.64
N ALA A 44 16.17 4.58 10.52
CA ALA A 44 17.05 3.75 11.33
C ALA A 44 16.98 2.28 10.88
N SER A 45 18.01 1.51 11.21
CA SER A 45 18.02 0.07 11.00
C SER A 45 16.85 -0.60 11.72
N MET A 46 16.32 -1.67 11.11
CA MET A 46 15.26 -2.49 11.67
C MET A 46 15.71 -3.18 12.95
N THR A 47 14.81 -3.28 13.90
CA THR A 47 15.02 -4.01 15.15
C THR A 47 14.02 -5.13 15.30
N VAL A 48 14.44 -6.24 15.90
CA VAL A 48 13.56 -7.36 16.24
C VAL A 48 13.79 -7.74 17.68
N SER A 49 12.74 -7.80 18.48
CA SER A 49 12.76 -8.25 19.87
C SER A 49 11.55 -9.15 20.12
N LYS A 50 11.79 -10.45 20.25
CA LYS A 50 10.70 -11.46 20.33
C LYS A 50 9.74 -11.31 19.15
N ASN A 51 8.50 -10.87 19.41
CA ASN A 51 7.45 -10.69 18.43
C ASN A 51 7.31 -9.24 17.94
N GLU A 52 8.19 -8.35 18.37
CA GLU A 52 8.16 -6.96 17.98
C GLU A 52 9.15 -6.69 16.84
N VAL A 53 8.69 -5.94 15.86
CA VAL A 53 9.52 -5.43 14.75
C VAL A 53 9.44 -3.92 14.79
N GLY A 54 10.60 -3.27 14.92
CA GLY A 54 10.70 -1.81 15.04
C GLY A 54 11.43 -1.18 13.87
N CYS A 55 11.00 0.01 13.50
CA CYS A 55 11.69 0.95 12.61
C CYS A 55 11.58 2.37 13.19
N LEU A 56 12.06 3.38 12.49
CA LEU A 56 12.07 4.76 13.00
C LEU A 56 10.71 5.19 13.59
N GLY A 57 10.64 5.30 14.93
CA GLY A 57 9.46 5.77 15.65
C GLY A 57 8.20 4.91 15.55
N ARG A 58 8.31 3.68 15.03
CA ARG A 58 7.17 2.78 14.84
C ARG A 58 7.53 1.36 15.24
N THR A 59 6.56 0.67 15.82
CA THR A 59 6.70 -0.72 16.27
C THR A 59 5.46 -1.51 15.89
N VAL A 60 5.67 -2.75 15.48
CA VAL A 60 4.60 -3.73 15.21
C VAL A 60 4.84 -4.94 16.08
N SER A 61 3.89 -5.21 16.98
CA SER A 61 3.83 -6.46 17.72
C SER A 61 3.05 -7.48 16.89
N ILE A 62 3.66 -8.62 16.61
CA ILE A 62 3.05 -9.69 15.82
C ILE A 62 2.26 -10.61 16.74
N ASP A 63 1.00 -10.86 16.40
CA ASP A 63 0.20 -11.91 17.00
C ASP A 63 0.68 -13.27 16.45
N GLU A 64 1.41 -14.01 17.27
CA GLU A 64 2.07 -15.27 16.84
C GLU A 64 1.08 -16.28 16.22
N PRO A 65 -0.11 -16.51 16.81
CA PRO A 65 -1.06 -17.46 16.25
C PRO A 65 -1.53 -17.13 14.84
N THR A 66 -1.59 -15.86 14.46
CA THR A 66 -2.13 -15.43 13.16
C THR A 66 -1.07 -14.91 12.19
N GLY A 67 0.10 -14.52 12.70
CA GLY A 67 1.17 -13.89 11.92
C GLY A 67 0.87 -12.46 11.47
N LEU A 68 -0.23 -11.88 11.95
CA LEU A 68 -0.69 -10.53 11.65
C LEU A 68 -0.30 -9.54 12.77
N PRO A 69 -0.42 -8.22 12.54
CA PRO A 69 -0.23 -7.24 13.60
C PRO A 69 -1.21 -7.45 14.77
N GLY A 70 -0.67 -7.72 15.96
CA GLY A 70 -1.42 -7.71 17.22
C GLY A 70 -1.59 -6.29 17.76
N GLN A 71 -0.54 -5.46 17.58
CA GLN A 71 -0.56 -4.03 17.84
C GLN A 71 0.37 -3.30 16.88
N ILE A 72 0.01 -2.10 16.52
CA ILE A 72 0.83 -1.16 15.75
C ILE A 72 0.96 0.12 16.57
N GLU A 73 2.18 0.56 16.80
CA GLU A 73 2.46 1.83 17.47
C GLU A 73 3.20 2.77 16.53
N ALA A 74 2.79 4.02 16.50
CA ALA A 74 3.46 5.10 15.79
C ALA A 74 3.70 6.27 16.74
N TRP A 75 4.97 6.66 16.96
CA TRP A 75 5.35 7.82 17.77
C TRP A 75 4.64 7.84 19.14
N ASN A 76 4.67 6.72 19.87
CA ASN A 76 4.02 6.47 21.16
C ASN A 76 2.49 6.49 21.12
N THR A 77 1.88 6.30 19.95
CA THR A 77 0.43 6.18 19.80
C THR A 77 0.10 4.77 19.30
N GLU A 78 -0.58 3.99 20.13
CA GLU A 78 -1.13 2.70 19.72
C GLU A 78 -2.31 2.89 18.78
N ILE A 79 -2.33 2.17 17.68
CA ILE A 79 -3.30 2.34 16.60
C ILE A 79 -4.44 1.33 16.69
N LEU A 80 -4.13 0.07 16.99
CA LEU A 80 -5.11 -0.99 16.98
C LEU A 80 -5.82 -1.12 18.35
N GLU A 81 -7.11 -1.39 18.33
CA GLU A 81 -7.89 -1.75 19.53
C GLU A 81 -7.71 -3.24 19.88
N SER A 82 -7.56 -4.07 18.89
CA SER A 82 -7.31 -5.50 19.02
C SER A 82 -6.55 -6.00 17.78
N PRO A 83 -6.04 -7.24 17.77
CA PRO A 83 -5.30 -7.78 16.64
C PRO A 83 -6.05 -7.71 15.31
N VAL A 84 -5.31 -7.46 14.23
CA VAL A 84 -5.80 -7.62 12.86
C VAL A 84 -6.15 -9.10 12.63
N LYS A 85 -7.26 -9.37 11.94
CA LYS A 85 -7.74 -10.73 11.70
C LYS A 85 -7.95 -11.02 10.23
N PHE A 86 -7.54 -12.22 9.81
CA PHE A 86 -7.89 -12.79 8.52
C PHE A 86 -8.86 -13.95 8.76
N ILE A 87 -10.11 -13.80 8.30
CA ILE A 87 -11.21 -14.68 8.65
C ILE A 87 -11.75 -15.34 7.39
N ILE A 88 -11.97 -16.63 7.47
CA ILE A 88 -12.65 -17.44 6.45
C ILE A 88 -14.01 -17.84 7.02
N ARG A 89 -15.10 -17.35 6.43
CA ARG A 89 -16.45 -17.69 6.85
C ARG A 89 -17.00 -18.83 6.01
N THR A 90 -17.43 -19.86 6.67
CA THR A 90 -18.12 -21.01 6.07
C THR A 90 -19.56 -21.11 6.63
N THR A 91 -20.34 -22.05 6.15
CA THR A 91 -21.68 -22.36 6.71
C THR A 91 -21.61 -22.77 8.18
N GLU A 92 -20.46 -23.22 8.67
CA GLU A 92 -20.25 -23.57 10.08
C GLU A 92 -19.89 -22.36 10.95
N GLY A 93 -19.67 -21.20 10.33
CA GLY A 93 -19.31 -19.95 11.00
C GLY A 93 -17.92 -19.44 10.62
N ASP A 94 -17.43 -18.47 11.40
CA ASP A 94 -16.12 -17.84 11.21
C ASP A 94 -15.00 -18.76 11.68
N LYS A 95 -14.02 -18.97 10.79
CA LYS A 95 -12.77 -19.68 11.08
C LYS A 95 -11.62 -18.70 11.07
N GLU A 96 -10.91 -18.59 12.19
CA GLU A 96 -9.61 -17.94 12.29
C GLU A 96 -8.57 -19.03 12.49
N LEU A 97 -7.78 -19.30 11.45
CA LEU A 97 -6.76 -20.35 11.53
C LEU A 97 -5.60 -19.89 12.41
N LYS A 98 -5.18 -20.76 13.31
CA LYS A 98 -4.04 -20.54 14.19
C LYS A 98 -2.88 -21.38 13.74
N GLY A 99 -1.74 -20.75 13.59
CA GLY A 99 -0.51 -21.36 13.10
C GLY A 99 0.70 -20.94 13.90
N SER A 100 1.84 -20.96 13.25
CA SER A 100 3.10 -20.49 13.82
C SER A 100 3.81 -19.55 12.85
N ALA A 101 4.34 -18.47 13.39
CA ALA A 101 5.15 -17.51 12.66
C ALA A 101 6.63 -17.78 12.88
N LEU A 102 7.42 -17.70 11.82
CA LEU A 102 8.88 -17.86 11.86
C LEU A 102 9.54 -16.63 11.26
N LEU A 103 10.56 -16.12 11.92
CA LEU A 103 11.48 -15.14 11.36
C LEU A 103 12.30 -15.84 10.28
N THR A 104 12.26 -15.38 9.05
CA THR A 104 12.99 -15.98 7.92
C THR A 104 14.21 -15.17 7.52
N GLU A 105 14.16 -13.84 7.71
CA GLU A 105 15.28 -12.97 7.40
C GLU A 105 15.19 -11.69 8.23
N GLN A 106 16.35 -11.17 8.61
CA GLN A 106 16.49 -9.86 9.24
C GLN A 106 17.75 -9.19 8.71
N THR A 107 17.57 -8.00 8.18
CA THR A 107 18.64 -7.13 7.71
C THR A 107 18.51 -5.75 8.34
N ASN A 108 19.36 -4.80 7.94
CA ASN A 108 19.19 -3.41 8.37
C ASN A 108 17.95 -2.75 7.75
N GLY A 109 17.57 -3.14 6.55
CA GLY A 109 16.52 -2.53 5.76
C GLY A 109 15.17 -3.21 5.84
N HIS A 110 15.13 -4.50 6.18
CA HIS A 110 13.87 -5.25 6.24
C HIS A 110 13.88 -6.43 7.20
N VAL A 111 12.68 -6.88 7.54
CA VAL A 111 12.40 -8.08 8.32
C VAL A 111 11.36 -8.91 7.61
N SER A 112 11.70 -10.19 7.30
CA SER A 112 10.80 -11.13 6.63
C SER A 112 10.36 -12.22 7.60
N ARG A 113 9.07 -12.60 7.49
CA ARG A 113 8.49 -13.69 8.26
C ARG A 113 7.68 -14.60 7.36
N SER A 114 7.54 -15.86 7.78
CA SER A 114 6.60 -16.82 7.22
C SER A 114 5.67 -17.31 8.33
N TRP A 115 4.43 -17.56 7.95
CA TRP A 115 3.43 -18.13 8.83
C TRP A 115 2.69 -19.26 8.10
N LYS A 116 2.32 -20.31 8.81
CA LYS A 116 1.52 -21.42 8.27
C LYS A 116 0.51 -21.89 9.29
N ALA A 117 -0.70 -22.11 8.83
CA ALA A 117 -1.75 -22.83 9.54
C ALA A 117 -2.40 -23.86 8.62
N GLU A 118 -3.00 -24.87 9.21
CA GLU A 118 -3.59 -25.99 8.48
C GLU A 118 -4.73 -26.59 9.29
N ASP A 119 -5.85 -26.88 8.63
CA ASP A 119 -6.93 -27.70 9.17
C ASP A 119 -7.27 -28.87 8.23
N ASN A 120 -8.42 -29.51 8.41
CA ASN A 120 -8.86 -30.62 7.55
C ASN A 120 -9.16 -30.20 6.11
N ASP A 121 -9.46 -28.93 5.88
CA ASP A 121 -10.01 -28.41 4.63
C ASP A 121 -9.00 -27.55 3.87
N LEU A 122 -8.17 -26.81 4.58
CA LEU A 122 -7.32 -25.76 4.04
C LEU A 122 -5.90 -25.82 4.61
N ILE A 123 -4.94 -25.46 3.75
CA ILE A 123 -3.61 -25.01 4.15
C ILE A 123 -3.56 -23.53 3.85
N VAL A 124 -3.20 -22.72 4.85
CA VAL A 124 -3.01 -21.28 4.68
C VAL A 124 -1.60 -20.92 5.03
N THR A 125 -0.94 -20.21 4.13
CA THR A 125 0.41 -19.68 4.37
C THR A 125 0.40 -18.18 4.20
N CYS A 126 1.24 -17.49 4.96
CA CYS A 126 1.49 -16.06 4.79
C CYS A 126 3.00 -15.82 4.71
N ARG A 127 3.41 -14.99 3.78
CA ARG A 127 4.73 -14.37 3.76
C ARG A 127 4.55 -12.89 4.02
N SER A 128 5.28 -12.37 5.00
CA SER A 128 5.25 -10.94 5.31
C SER A 128 6.65 -10.36 5.29
N VAL A 129 6.76 -9.12 4.84
CA VAL A 129 7.98 -8.33 4.86
C VAL A 129 7.63 -6.96 5.43
N MET A 130 8.41 -6.49 6.40
CA MET A 130 8.35 -5.10 6.88
C MET A 130 9.64 -4.40 6.52
N GLU A 131 9.56 -3.23 5.91
CA GLU A 131 10.70 -2.42 5.49
C GLU A 131 10.96 -1.25 6.46
N PHE A 132 12.14 -0.67 6.38
CA PHE A 132 12.62 0.37 7.29
C PHE A 132 11.76 1.64 7.30
N ASP A 133 10.99 1.88 6.24
CA ASP A 133 10.05 3.00 6.15
C ASP A 133 8.67 2.71 6.76
N GLY A 134 8.48 1.50 7.31
CA GLY A 134 7.24 1.04 7.91
C GLY A 134 6.24 0.45 6.92
N TRP A 135 6.68 0.22 5.67
CA TRP A 135 5.90 -0.55 4.72
C TRP A 135 5.88 -2.02 5.09
N MET A 136 4.69 -2.62 5.15
CA MET A 136 4.46 -4.03 5.43
C MET A 136 3.71 -4.66 4.26
N ASN A 137 4.25 -5.73 3.70
CA ASN A 137 3.61 -6.49 2.64
C ASN A 137 3.22 -7.88 3.14
N TYR A 138 2.00 -8.32 2.84
CA TYR A 138 1.47 -9.62 3.20
C TYR A 138 0.97 -10.35 1.96
N VAL A 139 1.41 -11.58 1.78
CA VAL A 139 0.95 -12.48 0.73
C VAL A 139 0.35 -13.71 1.38
N TYR A 140 -0.98 -13.75 1.46
CA TYR A 140 -1.72 -14.90 1.94
C TYR A 140 -2.01 -15.85 0.79
N THR A 141 -1.74 -17.14 0.98
CA THR A 141 -2.07 -18.19 0.02
C THR A 141 -2.94 -19.23 0.70
N LEU A 142 -4.15 -19.40 0.20
CA LEU A 142 -5.09 -20.43 0.65
C LEU A 142 -5.04 -21.58 -0.37
N THR A 143 -4.66 -22.77 0.09
CA THR A 143 -4.64 -23.99 -0.73
C THR A 143 -5.67 -24.97 -0.17
N PRO A 144 -6.84 -25.13 -0.83
CA PRO A 144 -7.85 -26.06 -0.41
C PRO A 144 -7.38 -27.51 -0.62
N LYS A 145 -7.55 -28.38 0.38
CA LYS A 145 -7.29 -29.83 0.28
C LYS A 145 -8.45 -30.56 -0.41
N LYS A 146 -9.63 -29.99 -0.35
CA LYS A 146 -10.85 -30.41 -1.02
C LYS A 146 -11.62 -29.17 -1.46
N THR A 147 -12.63 -29.36 -2.30
CA THR A 147 -13.53 -28.26 -2.66
C THR A 147 -14.31 -27.79 -1.44
N VAL A 148 -14.24 -26.48 -1.15
CA VAL A 148 -14.88 -25.84 0.03
C VAL A 148 -15.72 -24.66 -0.43
N GLU A 149 -16.98 -24.62 0.01
CA GLU A 149 -17.83 -23.45 -0.14
C GLU A 149 -17.54 -22.47 1.01
N VAL A 150 -17.21 -21.23 0.68
CA VAL A 150 -17.02 -20.17 1.65
C VAL A 150 -18.04 -19.06 1.41
N GLU A 151 -18.57 -18.51 2.50
CA GLU A 151 -19.50 -17.39 2.47
C GLU A 151 -18.78 -16.06 2.36
N ASP A 152 -17.56 -16.00 2.92
CA ASP A 152 -16.71 -14.81 2.86
C ASP A 152 -15.26 -15.14 3.22
N ILE A 153 -14.34 -14.33 2.69
CA ILE A 153 -12.95 -14.23 3.15
C ILE A 153 -12.66 -12.75 3.35
N ARG A 154 -12.22 -12.37 4.56
CA ARG A 154 -12.09 -10.97 4.91
C ARG A 154 -10.91 -10.67 5.81
N LEU A 155 -10.43 -9.44 5.70
CA LEU A 155 -9.47 -8.82 6.60
C LEU A 155 -10.20 -7.82 7.49
N GLU A 156 -10.08 -7.96 8.79
CA GLU A 156 -10.64 -7.08 9.80
C GLU A 156 -9.53 -6.27 10.48
N ILE A 157 -9.64 -4.94 10.44
CA ILE A 157 -8.67 -4.01 11.01
C ILE A 157 -9.40 -3.14 12.04
N PRO A 158 -9.30 -3.47 13.33
CA PRO A 158 -9.94 -2.73 14.42
C PRO A 158 -9.02 -1.59 14.88
N VAL A 159 -9.31 -0.36 14.47
CA VAL A 159 -8.55 0.84 14.84
C VAL A 159 -9.17 1.48 16.08
N LYS A 160 -8.36 1.94 17.04
CA LYS A 160 -8.85 2.70 18.22
C LYS A 160 -9.66 3.91 17.78
N ALA A 161 -10.78 4.18 18.44
CA ALA A 161 -11.71 5.23 18.06
C ALA A 161 -11.05 6.62 18.01
N GLU A 162 -10.16 6.91 18.96
CA GLU A 162 -9.42 8.17 19.04
C GLU A 162 -8.40 8.34 17.90
N VAL A 163 -7.90 7.24 17.35
CA VAL A 163 -7.01 7.27 16.19
C VAL A 163 -7.81 7.32 14.90
N GLY A 164 -8.84 6.50 14.77
CA GLY A 164 -9.65 6.37 13.56
C GLY A 164 -10.58 7.54 13.25
N SER A 165 -10.16 8.79 13.51
CA SER A 165 -10.98 10.00 13.38
C SER A 165 -11.29 10.37 11.94
N PHE A 166 -10.34 10.14 11.01
CA PHE A 166 -10.44 10.49 9.61
C PHE A 166 -10.22 9.28 8.71
N PHE A 167 -10.87 9.31 7.57
CA PHE A 167 -10.80 8.25 6.56
C PHE A 167 -10.69 8.81 5.15
N LEU A 168 -9.92 8.13 4.29
CA LEU A 168 -9.74 8.45 2.89
C LEU A 168 -9.58 7.17 2.07
N GLY A 169 -10.24 7.02 0.97
CA GLY A 169 -10.12 5.87 0.07
C GLY A 169 -11.29 4.89 0.18
N ALA A 170 -11.19 3.71 -0.37
CA ALA A 170 -12.30 2.73 -0.48
C ALA A 170 -13.60 3.36 -1.00
N GLY A 171 -13.48 4.33 -1.94
CA GLY A 171 -14.60 5.06 -2.52
C GLY A 171 -15.09 6.27 -1.73
N LEU A 172 -14.46 6.62 -0.62
CA LEU A 172 -14.75 7.83 0.16
C LEU A 172 -13.72 8.91 -0.14
N LEU A 173 -14.16 10.16 -0.20
CA LEU A 173 -13.26 11.31 -0.17
C LEU A 173 -12.68 11.50 1.25
N GLY A 174 -11.56 12.26 1.38
CA GLY A 174 -10.98 12.56 2.68
C GLY A 174 -11.96 13.33 3.56
N GLN A 175 -12.32 12.76 4.71
CA GLN A 175 -13.34 13.27 5.61
C GLN A 175 -13.24 12.66 7.00
N GLU A 176 -14.08 13.09 7.92
CA GLU A 176 -14.28 12.37 9.18
C GLU A 176 -14.78 10.95 8.89
N THR A 177 -14.28 10.00 9.66
CA THR A 177 -14.70 8.60 9.50
C THR A 177 -16.21 8.47 9.71
N PRO A 178 -16.96 7.90 8.75
CA PRO A 178 -18.39 7.74 8.87
C PRO A 178 -18.76 6.78 10.02
N GLN A 179 -19.96 6.94 10.56
CA GLN A 179 -20.50 6.03 11.57
C GLN A 179 -20.67 4.62 11.01
N GLN A 180 -21.15 4.56 9.75
CA GLN A 180 -21.32 3.33 9.01
C GLN A 180 -21.11 3.57 7.50
N TYR A 181 -20.38 2.68 6.85
CA TYR A 181 -20.21 2.67 5.41
C TYR A 181 -20.14 1.23 4.89
N ASN A 182 -20.71 1.00 3.73
CA ASN A 182 -20.57 -0.24 2.98
C ASN A 182 -20.42 0.08 1.50
N GLY A 183 -19.20 -0.06 0.98
CA GLY A 183 -18.85 0.22 -0.40
C GLY A 183 -18.56 -1.06 -1.18
N LYS A 184 -19.10 -1.13 -2.39
CA LYS A 184 -18.79 -2.15 -3.39
C LYS A 184 -17.75 -1.64 -4.37
N TRP A 185 -17.06 -2.56 -5.03
CA TRP A 185 -16.12 -2.20 -6.10
C TRP A 185 -16.80 -1.42 -7.22
N ASP A 186 -18.03 -1.79 -7.58
CA ASP A 186 -18.83 -0.97 -8.49
C ASP A 186 -19.29 0.31 -7.78
N ALA A 187 -18.94 1.44 -8.36
CA ALA A 187 -19.30 2.74 -7.82
C ALA A 187 -20.82 2.97 -7.76
N ALA A 188 -21.59 2.39 -8.67
CA ALA A 188 -23.04 2.49 -8.69
C ALA A 188 -23.71 1.78 -7.50
N GLU A 189 -23.02 0.81 -6.90
CA GLU A 189 -23.49 0.07 -5.74
C GLU A 189 -23.03 0.65 -4.40
N ARG A 190 -22.26 1.76 -4.42
CA ARG A 190 -21.82 2.43 -3.20
C ARG A 190 -22.95 3.26 -2.64
N LYS A 191 -23.36 2.94 -1.43
CA LYS A 191 -24.44 3.62 -0.73
C LYS A 191 -23.95 4.14 0.61
N VAL A 192 -24.36 5.36 0.94
CA VAL A 192 -24.16 5.97 2.25
C VAL A 192 -25.52 6.49 2.69
N GLU A 193 -25.94 6.06 3.86
CA GLU A 193 -27.17 6.51 4.49
C GLU A 193 -26.95 7.71 5.43
N GLU A 194 -25.70 7.96 5.80
CA GLU A 194 -25.31 9.02 6.72
C GLU A 194 -25.19 10.37 5.99
N PRO A 195 -25.91 11.41 6.44
CA PRO A 195 -25.83 12.75 5.84
C PRO A 195 -24.42 13.34 5.97
N GLY A 196 -23.97 14.04 4.94
CA GLY A 196 -22.67 14.72 4.93
C GLY A 196 -21.48 13.87 4.48
N ILE A 197 -21.66 12.57 4.29
CA ILE A 197 -20.61 11.70 3.76
C ILE A 197 -20.45 11.89 2.25
N SER A 198 -19.21 12.11 1.83
CA SER A 198 -18.85 12.36 0.44
C SER A 198 -18.26 11.12 -0.23
N LEU A 199 -18.92 10.65 -1.30
CA LEU A 199 -18.45 9.54 -2.13
C LEU A 199 -17.67 10.05 -3.34
N ALA A 200 -16.66 9.28 -3.73
CA ALA A 200 -15.99 9.43 -5.01
C ALA A 200 -16.82 8.74 -6.12
N THR A 201 -17.80 9.44 -6.67
CA THR A 201 -18.79 8.88 -7.61
C THR A 201 -18.63 9.32 -9.05
N SER A 202 -17.93 10.43 -9.33
CA SER A 202 -17.68 10.88 -10.71
C SER A 202 -16.61 10.05 -11.40
N LYS A 203 -16.63 10.01 -12.75
CA LYS A 203 -15.56 9.35 -13.52
C LYS A 203 -14.20 9.99 -13.27
N GLU A 204 -14.15 11.30 -13.10
CA GLU A 204 -12.94 12.04 -12.79
C GLU A 204 -12.44 11.69 -11.37
N GLN A 205 -13.35 11.56 -10.41
CA GLN A 205 -13.01 11.13 -9.05
C GLN A 205 -12.60 9.66 -8.99
N HIS A 206 -13.17 8.78 -9.81
CA HIS A 206 -12.74 7.37 -9.90
C HIS A 206 -11.29 7.22 -10.34
N GLY A 207 -10.83 8.12 -11.21
CA GLY A 207 -9.44 8.14 -11.63
C GLY A 207 -8.49 8.66 -10.54
N LEU A 208 -8.98 9.46 -9.61
CA LEU A 208 -8.17 10.08 -8.54
C LEU A 208 -8.22 9.33 -7.20
N TRP A 209 -9.26 8.51 -6.99
CA TRP A 209 -9.52 7.85 -5.72
C TRP A 209 -9.77 6.36 -5.94
N PRO A 210 -8.70 5.57 -6.01
CA PRO A 210 -8.81 4.12 -6.20
C PRO A 210 -9.63 3.48 -5.07
N PHE A 211 -10.37 2.45 -5.43
CA PHE A 211 -11.16 1.68 -4.46
C PHE A 211 -10.33 0.60 -3.76
N ASP A 212 -9.16 0.31 -4.27
CA ASP A 212 -8.25 -0.75 -3.80
C ASP A 212 -7.39 -0.36 -2.61
N SER A 213 -7.57 0.83 -2.07
CA SER A 213 -6.79 1.30 -0.92
C SER A 213 -7.57 2.27 -0.04
N PHE A 214 -7.14 2.40 1.21
CA PHE A 214 -7.63 3.42 2.14
C PHE A 214 -6.55 3.86 3.12
N TRP A 215 -6.75 5.01 3.71
CA TRP A 215 -6.05 5.48 4.90
C TRP A 215 -7.05 5.78 6.01
N ILE A 216 -6.72 5.37 7.24
CA ILE A 216 -7.46 5.69 8.46
C ILE A 216 -6.49 6.17 9.53
N GLY A 217 -6.84 7.26 10.21
CA GLY A 217 -5.96 7.81 11.24
C GLY A 217 -6.42 9.17 11.75
N ASN A 218 -5.50 9.82 12.45
CA ASN A 218 -5.61 11.21 12.89
C ASN A 218 -4.31 11.96 12.53
N ALA A 219 -4.12 13.18 13.08
CA ALA A 219 -2.91 13.99 12.82
C ALA A 219 -1.60 13.38 13.39
N HIS A 220 -1.68 12.37 14.24
CA HIS A 220 -0.52 11.82 14.96
C HIS A 220 -0.17 10.40 14.54
N ALA A 221 -1.16 9.60 14.20
CA ALA A 221 -0.97 8.19 13.84
C ALA A 221 -2.05 7.71 12.87
N GLY A 222 -1.71 6.75 12.03
CA GLY A 222 -2.64 6.14 11.10
C GLY A 222 -2.03 4.99 10.32
N ILE A 223 -2.87 4.32 9.54
CA ILE A 223 -2.49 3.22 8.66
C ILE A 223 -3.07 3.49 7.27
N HIS A 224 -2.22 3.39 6.26
CA HIS A 224 -2.69 3.18 4.89
C HIS A 224 -2.67 1.68 4.60
N CYS A 225 -3.71 1.19 3.97
CA CYS A 225 -3.81 -0.21 3.55
C CYS A 225 -4.16 -0.28 2.07
N GLU A 226 -3.52 -1.18 1.33
CA GLU A 226 -3.66 -1.36 -0.09
C GLU A 226 -3.86 -2.84 -0.42
N PHE A 227 -4.88 -3.14 -1.24
CA PHE A 227 -5.25 -4.49 -1.62
C PHE A 227 -4.72 -4.80 -3.01
N ARG A 228 -4.09 -5.96 -3.15
CA ARG A 228 -3.31 -6.34 -4.33
C ARG A 228 -3.75 -7.68 -4.89
N GLY A 229 -3.33 -7.95 -6.11
CA GLY A 229 -3.53 -9.23 -6.79
C GLY A 229 -2.50 -9.41 -7.89
N SER A 230 -2.55 -10.55 -8.57
CA SER A 230 -1.61 -10.92 -9.65
C SER A 230 -1.60 -9.94 -10.82
N THR A 231 -2.69 -9.20 -11.01
CA THR A 231 -2.85 -8.19 -12.07
C THR A 231 -2.57 -6.77 -11.61
N TYR A 232 -2.23 -6.57 -10.32
CA TYR A 232 -1.92 -5.27 -9.77
C TYR A 232 -0.59 -4.76 -10.31
N SER A 233 -0.63 -3.64 -10.99
CA SER A 233 0.55 -3.04 -11.62
C SER A 233 0.95 -1.69 -11.01
N GLY A 234 0.36 -1.34 -9.87
CA GLY A 234 0.63 -0.13 -9.12
C GLY A 234 -0.47 0.94 -9.24
N PRO A 235 -0.53 1.88 -8.28
CA PRO A 235 -1.62 2.86 -8.17
C PRO A 235 -1.81 3.71 -9.43
N LEU A 236 -0.71 4.16 -10.04
CA LEU A 236 -0.76 5.01 -11.23
C LEU A 236 -1.32 4.28 -12.45
N LEU A 237 -1.02 3.00 -12.60
CA LEU A 237 -1.56 2.19 -13.70
C LEU A 237 -3.01 1.82 -13.45
N ASN A 238 -3.40 1.61 -12.22
CA ASN A 238 -4.80 1.37 -11.85
C ASN A 238 -5.70 2.59 -12.11
N LEU A 239 -5.17 3.80 -12.02
CA LEU A 239 -5.88 5.03 -12.39
C LEU A 239 -6.35 5.02 -13.85
N TYR A 240 -5.48 4.58 -14.77
CA TYR A 240 -5.74 4.60 -16.21
C TYR A 240 -6.27 3.27 -16.77
N ARG A 241 -5.95 2.17 -16.09
CA ARG A 241 -6.34 0.82 -16.48
C ARG A 241 -6.63 0.00 -15.21
N PRO A 242 -7.77 0.24 -14.57
CA PRO A 242 -8.09 -0.43 -13.32
C PRO A 242 -8.12 -1.95 -13.55
N ALA A 243 -7.15 -2.64 -12.96
CA ALA A 243 -7.14 -4.07 -12.83
C ALA A 243 -7.48 -4.39 -11.37
N TYR A 244 -8.70 -4.77 -11.12
CA TYR A 244 -9.12 -5.09 -9.76
C TYR A 244 -8.36 -6.31 -9.23
N PRO A 245 -7.97 -6.32 -7.94
CA PRO A 245 -7.37 -7.50 -7.31
C PRO A 245 -8.44 -8.60 -7.24
N GLU A 246 -8.34 -9.60 -8.12
CA GLU A 246 -9.39 -10.60 -8.39
C GLU A 246 -9.91 -11.29 -7.13
N SER A 247 -9.02 -11.63 -6.19
CA SER A 247 -9.40 -12.28 -4.95
C SER A 247 -10.32 -11.41 -4.10
N TRP A 248 -9.98 -10.12 -3.97
CA TRP A 248 -10.76 -9.16 -3.19
C TRP A 248 -12.00 -8.69 -3.94
N TYR A 249 -11.88 -8.48 -5.25
CA TYR A 249 -13.00 -8.05 -6.10
C TYR A 249 -14.08 -9.13 -6.24
N ASN A 250 -13.68 -10.37 -6.49
CA ASN A 250 -14.54 -11.54 -6.63
C ASN A 250 -15.78 -11.27 -7.49
N SER A 251 -15.57 -10.81 -8.72
CA SER A 251 -16.65 -10.49 -9.67
C SER A 251 -17.71 -9.53 -9.10
N GLY A 252 -17.30 -8.55 -8.30
CA GLY A 252 -18.17 -7.54 -7.71
C GLY A 252 -18.78 -7.92 -6.35
N LYS A 253 -18.59 -9.14 -5.87
CA LYS A 253 -19.11 -9.56 -4.55
C LYS A 253 -18.37 -8.91 -3.39
N GLY A 254 -17.08 -8.59 -3.58
CA GLY A 254 -16.24 -7.97 -2.57
C GLY A 254 -16.52 -6.50 -2.34
N GLY A 255 -15.91 -5.96 -1.31
CA GLY A 255 -16.04 -4.55 -0.94
C GLY A 255 -15.38 -4.20 0.37
N PHE A 256 -15.71 -3.02 0.89
CA PHE A 256 -15.25 -2.52 2.17
C PHE A 256 -16.41 -2.11 3.05
N SER A 257 -16.28 -2.33 4.34
CA SER A 257 -17.22 -1.77 5.32
C SER A 257 -16.48 -1.06 6.44
N ILE A 258 -17.08 0.00 6.95
CA ILE A 258 -16.65 0.74 8.13
C ILE A 258 -17.81 0.73 9.12
N ARG A 259 -17.49 0.54 10.39
CA ARG A 259 -18.45 0.65 11.49
C ARG A 259 -17.75 1.22 12.71
N LYS A 260 -18.26 2.34 13.20
CA LYS A 260 -17.88 2.86 14.52
C LYS A 260 -18.62 2.07 15.59
N GLU A 261 -17.88 1.54 16.53
CA GLU A 261 -18.36 0.83 17.70
C GLU A 261 -17.79 1.49 18.96
N ALA A 262 -18.24 1.05 20.14
CA ALA A 262 -17.67 1.57 21.38
C ALA A 262 -16.16 1.26 21.45
N GLY A 263 -15.32 2.31 21.48
CA GLY A 263 -13.87 2.23 21.60
C GLY A 263 -13.11 1.96 20.30
N LYS A 264 -13.78 1.62 19.18
CA LYS A 264 -13.08 1.30 17.92
C LYS A 264 -13.82 1.73 16.65
N VAL A 265 -13.05 1.82 15.59
CA VAL A 265 -13.54 1.83 14.21
C VAL A 265 -13.15 0.50 13.58
N GLN A 266 -14.13 -0.33 13.28
CA GLN A 266 -13.92 -1.57 12.55
C GLN A 266 -13.88 -1.29 11.06
N VAL A 267 -12.74 -1.50 10.42
CA VAL A 267 -12.61 -1.51 8.95
C VAL A 267 -12.51 -2.96 8.50
N THR A 268 -13.29 -3.33 7.50
CA THR A 268 -13.31 -4.68 6.97
C THR A 268 -13.23 -4.65 5.45
N ALA A 269 -12.23 -5.33 4.89
CA ALA A 269 -12.19 -5.67 3.49
C ALA A 269 -12.70 -7.11 3.33
N TYR A 270 -13.76 -7.30 2.55
CA TYR A 270 -14.41 -8.59 2.37
C TYR A 270 -14.49 -8.96 0.88
N SER A 271 -14.53 -10.27 0.59
CA SER A 271 -14.54 -10.76 -0.78
C SER A 271 -15.87 -11.41 -1.19
N GLY A 272 -16.75 -11.69 -0.24
CA GLY A 272 -18.01 -12.38 -0.48
C GLY A 272 -17.85 -13.88 -0.82
N SER A 273 -18.96 -14.52 -1.12
CA SER A 273 -19.04 -15.97 -1.31
C SER A 273 -18.33 -16.48 -2.56
N ARG A 274 -17.67 -17.64 -2.43
CA ARG A 274 -17.04 -18.37 -3.54
C ARG A 274 -16.84 -19.84 -3.23
N THR A 275 -16.61 -20.61 -4.28
CA THR A 275 -16.11 -21.98 -4.17
C THR A 275 -14.59 -21.97 -4.26
N LEU A 276 -13.92 -22.54 -3.28
CA LEU A 276 -12.49 -22.81 -3.33
C LEU A 276 -12.31 -24.23 -3.88
N GLU A 277 -11.72 -24.34 -5.08
CA GLU A 277 -11.53 -25.63 -5.75
C GLU A 277 -10.32 -26.36 -5.16
N ALA A 278 -10.47 -27.69 -5.00
CA ALA A 278 -9.39 -28.55 -4.49
C ALA A 278 -8.08 -28.32 -5.23
N GLU A 279 -6.99 -28.20 -4.48
CA GLU A 279 -5.61 -28.04 -4.99
C GLU A 279 -5.36 -26.77 -5.84
N LYS A 280 -6.33 -25.86 -5.96
CA LYS A 280 -6.16 -24.59 -6.64
C LYS A 280 -5.89 -23.46 -5.63
N PRO A 281 -4.65 -23.00 -5.48
CA PRO A 281 -4.34 -21.92 -4.55
C PRO A 281 -4.95 -20.60 -4.99
N ILE A 282 -5.40 -19.81 -4.02
CA ILE A 282 -5.85 -18.43 -4.21
C ILE A 282 -5.06 -17.50 -3.30
N HIS A 283 -4.72 -16.30 -3.80
CA HIS A 283 -3.91 -15.33 -3.09
C HIS A 283 -4.74 -14.15 -2.64
N PHE A 284 -4.54 -13.73 -1.38
CA PHE A 284 -5.12 -12.51 -0.81
C PHE A 284 -3.98 -11.61 -0.37
N ASP A 285 -3.53 -10.78 -1.29
CA ASP A 285 -2.38 -9.92 -1.06
C ASP A 285 -2.84 -8.55 -0.58
N PHE A 286 -2.16 -8.00 0.41
CA PHE A 286 -2.37 -6.64 0.87
C PHE A 286 -1.08 -6.07 1.44
N ALA A 287 -0.99 -4.75 1.48
CA ALA A 287 0.11 -4.06 2.10
C ALA A 287 -0.40 -2.96 3.03
N MET A 288 0.39 -2.64 4.04
CA MET A 288 0.12 -1.55 4.96
C MET A 288 1.34 -0.64 5.07
N ILE A 289 1.12 0.65 5.30
CA ILE A 289 2.19 1.55 5.74
C ILE A 289 1.73 2.32 6.96
N ILE A 290 2.61 2.40 7.95
CA ILE A 290 2.36 3.10 9.20
C ILE A 290 2.72 4.56 9.03
N THR A 291 1.80 5.44 9.30
CA THR A 291 1.99 6.89 9.21
C THR A 291 1.97 7.55 10.58
N PRO A 292 2.69 8.67 10.77
CA PRO A 292 3.61 9.29 9.83
C PRO A 292 4.92 8.50 9.67
N VAL A 293 5.43 8.44 8.45
CA VAL A 293 6.65 7.69 8.13
C VAL A 293 7.93 8.35 8.65
N LYS A 294 7.87 9.63 8.98
CA LYS A 294 8.93 10.47 9.55
C LYS A 294 8.37 11.35 10.65
N PRO A 295 9.21 11.88 11.55
CA PRO A 295 8.75 12.85 12.54
C PRO A 295 8.05 14.03 11.87
N ILE A 296 6.88 14.40 12.37
CA ILE A 296 6.16 15.59 11.89
C ILE A 296 6.64 16.80 12.68
N HIS A 297 7.01 17.84 11.96
CA HIS A 297 7.32 19.15 12.50
C HIS A 297 6.18 20.11 12.15
N PHE A 298 5.16 20.17 12.98
CA PHE A 298 3.93 20.92 12.70
C PHE A 298 4.15 22.42 12.44
N ASP A 299 5.16 23.03 13.08
CA ASP A 299 5.56 24.41 12.86
C ASP A 299 6.17 24.66 11.47
N ARG A 300 6.85 23.66 10.93
CA ARG A 300 7.51 23.76 9.62
C ARG A 300 6.56 23.75 8.44
N GLN A 301 5.35 23.20 8.58
CA GLN A 301 4.37 23.16 7.49
C GLN A 301 4.03 24.58 6.96
N PHE A 302 4.18 25.62 7.78
CA PHE A 302 3.94 27.01 7.40
C PHE A 302 5.20 27.76 6.98
N THR A 303 6.37 27.25 7.32
CA THR A 303 7.66 27.92 7.09
C THR A 303 8.49 27.30 5.98
N ASP A 304 8.34 25.97 5.75
CA ASP A 304 9.00 25.31 4.63
C ASP A 304 8.37 25.76 3.31
N ARG A 305 9.19 26.18 2.38
CA ARG A 305 8.76 26.75 1.12
C ARG A 305 8.86 25.74 -0.02
N TYR A 306 7.78 25.67 -0.78
CA TYR A 306 7.69 24.96 -2.05
C TYR A 306 7.79 25.96 -3.20
N TYR A 307 8.59 25.64 -4.20
CA TYR A 307 8.49 26.24 -5.50
C TYR A 307 7.74 25.29 -6.43
N HIS A 308 6.53 25.63 -6.78
CA HIS A 308 5.77 24.92 -7.79
C HIS A 308 5.90 25.69 -9.11
N ASN A 309 6.12 24.97 -10.22
CA ASN A 309 6.28 25.53 -11.55
C ASN A 309 5.10 26.49 -11.87
N GLY A 310 5.32 27.76 -11.63
CA GLY A 310 4.36 28.85 -11.88
C GLY A 310 4.72 29.59 -13.16
N PRO A 311 4.29 30.84 -13.29
CA PRO A 311 4.59 31.65 -14.48
C PRO A 311 6.09 31.92 -14.70
N LYS A 312 6.92 31.68 -13.68
CA LYS A 312 8.39 31.73 -13.81
C LYS A 312 8.91 30.30 -13.85
N PRO A 313 9.60 29.90 -14.91
CA PRO A 313 10.07 28.51 -15.08
C PRO A 313 11.20 28.11 -14.13
N THR A 314 11.87 29.07 -13.53
CA THR A 314 13.02 28.84 -12.64
C THR A 314 12.90 29.68 -11.37
N PRO A 315 13.19 29.13 -10.18
CA PRO A 315 13.31 29.94 -8.97
C PRO A 315 14.38 31.02 -9.16
N GLN A 316 14.03 32.23 -8.82
CA GLN A 316 15.00 33.32 -8.82
C GLN A 316 15.84 33.30 -7.54
N ALA A 317 17.00 33.98 -7.55
CA ALA A 317 17.88 34.04 -6.38
C ALA A 317 17.19 34.57 -5.11
N GLU A 318 16.17 35.41 -5.29
CA GLU A 318 15.34 35.95 -4.19
C GLU A 318 14.42 34.86 -3.62
N ASP A 319 13.87 33.99 -4.46
CA ASP A 319 13.03 32.87 -4.02
C ASP A 319 13.87 31.87 -3.20
N LEU A 320 15.10 31.59 -3.65
CA LEU A 320 16.05 30.74 -2.92
C LEU A 320 16.44 31.35 -1.57
N LYS A 321 16.65 32.67 -1.53
CA LYS A 321 16.91 33.40 -0.27
C LYS A 321 15.70 33.36 0.68
N ALA A 322 14.50 33.26 0.14
CA ALA A 322 13.27 33.11 0.93
C ALA A 322 13.11 31.72 1.57
N GLY A 323 14.10 30.83 1.40
CA GLY A 323 14.12 29.52 2.06
C GLY A 323 13.38 28.41 1.32
N ILE A 324 13.26 28.50 -0.02
CA ILE A 324 12.76 27.40 -0.84
C ILE A 324 13.70 26.21 -0.70
N ARG A 325 13.16 25.05 -0.34
CA ARG A 325 13.90 23.81 -0.16
C ARG A 325 13.51 22.72 -1.15
N ILE A 326 12.33 22.83 -1.75
CA ILE A 326 11.78 21.84 -2.66
C ILE A 326 11.31 22.54 -3.92
N ILE A 327 11.78 22.07 -5.06
CA ILE A 327 11.32 22.51 -6.37
C ILE A 327 10.52 21.38 -6.98
N ASN A 328 9.24 21.64 -7.25
CA ASN A 328 8.39 20.73 -7.99
C ASN A 328 8.33 21.23 -9.44
N MET A 329 8.93 20.48 -10.34
CA MET A 329 8.90 20.77 -11.77
C MET A 329 7.76 19.99 -12.43
N HIS A 330 6.70 20.69 -12.75
CA HIS A 330 5.59 20.19 -13.58
C HIS A 330 5.85 20.60 -15.02
N GLU A 331 5.63 19.69 -15.94
CA GLU A 331 5.69 19.90 -17.36
C GLU A 331 7.09 20.10 -17.96
N VAL A 332 7.10 19.97 -19.27
CA VAL A 332 8.26 20.21 -20.12
C VAL A 332 8.47 21.70 -20.25
N ASN A 333 9.61 22.18 -19.84
CA ASN A 333 10.06 23.50 -20.19
C ASN A 333 11.49 23.46 -20.72
N GLU A 334 11.95 24.57 -21.22
CA GLU A 334 13.28 24.74 -21.80
C GLU A 334 14.44 24.36 -20.89
N TYR A 335 14.19 24.23 -19.58
CA TYR A 335 15.18 23.88 -18.57
C TYR A 335 15.27 22.37 -18.28
N ASN A 336 14.36 21.60 -18.86
CA ASN A 336 14.43 20.15 -18.76
C ASN A 336 14.68 19.52 -20.14
N PRO A 337 15.94 19.42 -20.56
CA PRO A 337 16.30 18.90 -21.89
C PRO A 337 15.96 17.42 -22.09
N PHE A 338 15.55 16.73 -21.03
CA PHE A 338 15.21 15.31 -21.08
C PHE A 338 13.72 15.04 -21.30
N ILE A 339 12.88 16.07 -21.35
CA ILE A 339 11.46 15.89 -21.60
C ILE A 339 11.14 16.03 -23.08
N ASN A 340 11.63 15.13 -23.89
CA ASN A 340 10.99 14.77 -25.14
C ASN A 340 10.04 13.57 -25.01
N TYR A 341 9.65 13.25 -23.77
CA TYR A 341 8.68 12.20 -23.48
C TYR A 341 7.29 12.78 -23.31
N PRO A 342 6.26 12.17 -23.93
CA PRO A 342 4.87 12.59 -23.74
C PRO A 342 4.30 12.14 -22.37
N SER A 343 5.13 11.97 -21.38
CA SER A 343 4.73 11.63 -20.02
C SER A 343 5.06 12.74 -19.05
N VAL A 344 4.14 13.03 -18.15
CA VAL A 344 4.37 13.96 -17.04
C VAL A 344 5.44 13.37 -16.13
N SER A 345 6.56 14.06 -16.01
CA SER A 345 7.65 13.70 -15.12
C SER A 345 7.59 14.60 -13.88
N TYR A 346 7.35 13.99 -12.73
CA TYR A 346 7.44 14.69 -11.44
C TYR A 346 8.84 14.48 -10.89
N THR A 347 9.64 15.55 -10.88
CA THR A 347 10.98 15.50 -10.30
C THR A 347 11.02 16.37 -9.05
N HIS A 348 11.28 15.77 -7.91
CA HIS A 348 11.55 16.48 -6.67
C HIS A 348 13.05 16.65 -6.52
N LEU A 349 13.51 17.89 -6.59
CA LEU A 349 14.88 18.24 -6.29
C LEU A 349 14.94 18.84 -4.87
N THR A 350 15.65 18.16 -3.99
CA THR A 350 15.99 18.72 -2.67
C THR A 350 17.33 19.44 -2.80
N LEU A 351 17.35 20.74 -2.53
CA LEU A 351 18.55 21.57 -2.52
C LEU A 351 19.23 21.52 -1.15
#